data_f83f79116473c27031a1ffcadb12c2fe
#
_entry.id   f83f79116473c27031a1ffcadb12c2fe
#
_cell.length_a   1.000
_cell.length_b   1.000
_cell.length_c   1.000
_cell.angle_alpha   90.00
_cell.angle_beta   90.00
_cell.angle_gamma   90.00
#
_symmetry.space_group_name_H-M   'P 1'
#
loop_
_entity.id
_entity.type
_entity.pdbx_description
1 polymer ?
#
loop_
_entity_poly.entity_id
_entity_poly.type
_entity_poly.pdbx_seq_one_letter_code
_entity_poly.pdbx_strand_id
1 'polypeptide(L)'
;MNYKRFPLGPLWTNTYLVWDDSGRGFLADPAGDPGQIDEFARARGISVEKILLTHGHLDHAGGLPAVLERFGAPVYVPEKDASLVASPDPGALEWMGYDFKGTDDFSTLRDGDVLEVGSMKVTVLATPGHTPGSSCYLAEEESGSLLLSGDTLFARSVGRTDLPGGDPDMLDRSILKLAALPDGLQVLPGHGPETTIGAERKHNPFWPDGATTE
;
A
#
# COMPACT_ATOMS: atom_id res chain seq x y z
N MET A 1 -9.54 -12.46 9.04
CA MET A 1 -8.42 -11.52 8.69
C MET A 1 -8.51 -10.27 9.57
N ASN A 2 -7.37 -9.82 10.08
CA ASN A 2 -7.25 -8.70 11.00
C ASN A 2 -6.23 -7.70 10.46
N TYR A 3 -6.30 -6.44 10.89
CA TYR A 3 -5.29 -5.45 10.53
C TYR A 3 -5.09 -4.41 11.65
N LYS A 4 -3.94 -3.75 11.61
CA LYS A 4 -3.60 -2.60 12.45
C LYS A 4 -2.87 -1.55 11.63
N ARG A 5 -3.34 -0.31 11.73
CA ARG A 5 -2.74 0.87 11.14
C ARG A 5 -1.74 1.51 12.08
N PHE A 6 -0.58 1.89 11.54
CA PHE A 6 0.47 2.66 12.22
C PHE A 6 0.84 3.86 11.33
N PRO A 7 0.36 5.06 11.63
CA PRO A 7 0.82 6.26 10.93
C PRO A 7 2.27 6.55 11.30
N LEU A 8 3.18 6.47 10.33
CA LEU A 8 4.62 6.57 10.53
C LEU A 8 5.25 7.57 9.55
N GLY A 9 6.52 7.88 9.80
CA GLY A 9 7.30 8.78 8.95
C GLY A 9 6.85 10.24 8.98
N PRO A 10 7.55 11.11 8.23
CA PRO A 10 7.33 12.55 8.27
C PRO A 10 5.99 12.99 7.66
N LEU A 11 5.40 12.19 6.77
CA LEU A 11 4.11 12.47 6.12
C LEU A 11 2.93 11.71 6.74
N TRP A 12 3.14 11.01 7.88
CA TRP A 12 2.11 10.23 8.57
C TRP A 12 1.48 9.16 7.66
N THR A 13 2.33 8.53 6.83
CA THR A 13 1.92 7.46 5.93
C THR A 13 1.40 6.27 6.74
N ASN A 14 0.29 5.73 6.32
CA ASN A 14 -0.34 4.59 6.98
C ASN A 14 0.40 3.29 6.63
N THR A 15 1.26 2.84 7.51
CA THR A 15 1.81 1.48 7.46
C THR A 15 0.77 0.51 8.02
N TYR A 16 0.44 -0.55 7.29
CA TYR A 16 -0.52 -1.56 7.73
C TYR A 16 0.15 -2.90 8.00
N LEU A 17 -0.09 -3.44 9.18
CA LEU A 17 0.13 -4.85 9.48
C LEU A 17 -1.21 -5.57 9.30
N VAL A 18 -1.25 -6.56 8.41
CA VAL A 18 -2.43 -7.40 8.12
C VAL A 18 -2.08 -8.85 8.43
N TRP A 19 -2.95 -9.57 9.13
CA TRP A 19 -2.66 -10.96 9.54
C TRP A 19 -3.94 -11.83 9.62
N ASP A 20 -3.75 -13.12 9.45
CA ASP A 20 -4.80 -14.14 9.62
C ASP A 20 -4.99 -14.55 11.09
N ASP A 21 -5.96 -15.39 11.35
CA ASP A 21 -6.25 -15.86 12.72
C ASP A 21 -5.15 -16.77 13.30
N SER A 22 -4.23 -17.27 12.47
CA SER A 22 -3.04 -18.01 12.92
C SER A 22 -1.86 -17.12 13.29
N GLY A 23 -1.97 -15.79 13.06
CA GLY A 23 -0.92 -14.82 13.32
C GLY A 23 0.11 -14.69 12.19
N ARG A 24 -0.15 -15.24 11.00
CA ARG A 24 0.71 -15.05 9.82
C ARG A 24 0.26 -13.82 9.04
N GLY A 25 1.19 -12.92 8.74
CA GLY A 25 0.80 -11.63 8.17
C GLY A 25 1.83 -10.99 7.26
N PHE A 26 1.47 -9.85 6.73
CA PHE A 26 2.34 -8.99 5.93
C PHE A 26 2.30 -7.54 6.39
N LEU A 27 3.36 -6.82 6.09
CA LEU A 27 3.46 -5.40 6.33
C LEU A 27 3.35 -4.66 5.00
N ALA A 28 2.51 -3.64 4.92
CA ALA A 28 2.42 -2.77 3.75
C ALA A 28 2.94 -1.36 4.06
N ASP A 29 3.71 -0.80 3.12
CA ASP A 29 4.24 0.56 3.13
C ASP A 29 4.98 0.91 4.44
N PRO A 30 6.19 0.35 4.66
CA PRO A 30 7.00 0.58 5.86
C PRO A 30 7.57 2.02 5.88
N ALA A 31 6.77 2.95 6.35
CA ALA A 31 7.04 4.40 6.29
C ALA A 31 8.00 4.93 7.35
N GLY A 32 8.43 4.11 8.32
CA GLY A 32 9.28 4.61 9.40
C GLY A 32 9.76 3.54 10.37
N ASP A 33 10.08 3.97 11.60
CA ASP A 33 10.59 3.09 12.65
C ASP A 33 9.59 1.97 13.00
N PRO A 34 10.01 0.69 12.92
CA PRO A 34 9.15 -0.45 13.18
C PRO A 34 8.91 -0.76 14.67
N GLY A 35 9.45 0.00 15.60
CA GLY A 35 9.42 -0.35 17.04
C GLY A 35 8.01 -0.62 17.56
N GLN A 36 7.04 0.24 17.25
CA GLN A 36 5.64 0.02 17.67
C GLN A 36 4.99 -1.18 16.97
N ILE A 37 5.36 -1.45 15.71
CA ILE A 37 4.86 -2.60 14.94
C ILE A 37 5.39 -3.88 15.56
N ASP A 38 6.68 -3.92 15.87
CA ASP A 38 7.33 -5.08 16.48
C ASP A 38 6.77 -5.41 17.87
N GLU A 39 6.62 -4.39 18.72
CA GLU A 39 6.01 -4.57 20.04
C GLU A 39 4.59 -5.15 19.92
N PHE A 40 3.78 -4.58 19.02
CA PHE A 40 2.42 -5.03 18.78
C PHE A 40 2.38 -6.48 18.23
N ALA A 41 3.24 -6.80 17.25
CA ALA A 41 3.31 -8.12 16.64
C ALA A 41 3.74 -9.18 17.65
N ARG A 42 4.80 -8.92 18.42
CA ARG A 42 5.30 -9.84 19.48
C ARG A 42 4.26 -10.10 20.55
N ALA A 43 3.58 -9.06 21.04
CA ALA A 43 2.55 -9.20 22.07
C ALA A 43 1.37 -10.09 21.63
N ARG A 44 1.20 -10.32 20.33
CA ARG A 44 0.11 -11.11 19.73
C ARG A 44 0.57 -12.38 19.02
N GLY A 45 1.87 -12.65 19.00
CA GLY A 45 2.44 -13.80 18.28
C GLY A 45 2.29 -13.70 16.75
N ILE A 46 2.28 -12.45 16.21
CA ILE A 46 2.16 -12.23 14.78
C ILE A 46 3.54 -12.34 14.13
N SER A 47 3.64 -13.12 13.05
CA SER A 47 4.81 -13.28 12.20
C SER A 47 4.63 -12.48 10.91
N VAL A 48 5.53 -11.55 10.61
CA VAL A 48 5.58 -10.82 9.34
C VAL A 48 6.31 -11.71 8.32
N GLU A 49 5.58 -12.20 7.32
CA GLU A 49 6.12 -13.11 6.30
C GLU A 49 6.49 -12.41 5.00
N LYS A 50 5.90 -11.24 4.74
CA LYS A 50 6.16 -10.43 3.54
C LYS A 50 6.07 -8.95 3.86
N ILE A 51 6.81 -8.16 3.08
CA ILE A 51 6.73 -6.70 3.08
C ILE A 51 6.32 -6.27 1.68
N LEU A 52 5.25 -5.49 1.56
CA LEU A 52 4.68 -5.06 0.29
C LEU A 52 4.75 -3.54 0.19
N LEU A 53 5.22 -3.00 -0.93
CA LEU A 53 5.08 -1.59 -1.26
C LEU A 53 3.93 -1.38 -2.23
N THR A 54 3.03 -0.44 -1.96
CA THR A 54 1.98 -0.05 -2.91
C THR A 54 2.56 0.74 -4.08
N HIS A 55 3.64 1.49 -3.83
CA HIS A 55 4.40 2.24 -4.83
C HIS A 55 5.79 2.62 -4.27
N GLY A 56 6.62 3.24 -5.11
CA GLY A 56 8.03 3.49 -4.77
C GLY A 56 8.35 4.84 -4.12
N HIS A 57 7.38 5.65 -3.73
CA HIS A 57 7.68 6.92 -3.06
C HIS A 57 8.33 6.72 -1.70
N LEU A 58 9.19 7.64 -1.35
CA LEU A 58 10.07 7.51 -0.21
C LEU A 58 9.34 7.52 1.13
N ASP A 59 8.23 8.20 1.24
CA ASP A 59 7.41 8.20 2.46
C ASP A 59 6.69 6.85 2.69
N HIS A 60 6.60 5.98 1.68
CA HIS A 60 6.13 4.59 1.79
C HIS A 60 7.27 3.59 1.98
N ALA A 61 8.45 3.88 1.40
CA ALA A 61 9.60 2.97 1.38
C ALA A 61 10.70 3.30 2.39
N GLY A 62 10.71 4.52 2.94
CA GLY A 62 11.85 5.04 3.71
C GLY A 62 12.19 4.28 5.00
N GLY A 63 11.24 3.54 5.56
CA GLY A 63 11.46 2.66 6.72
C GLY A 63 11.98 1.26 6.38
N LEU A 64 12.13 0.91 5.08
CA LEU A 64 12.58 -0.42 4.65
C LEU A 64 13.84 -0.91 5.35
N PRO A 65 14.93 -0.13 5.51
CA PRO A 65 16.14 -0.62 6.17
C PRO A 65 15.88 -1.14 7.59
N ALA A 66 15.17 -0.36 8.40
CA ALA A 66 14.86 -0.73 9.78
C ALA A 66 13.87 -1.90 9.87
N VAL A 67 12.91 -1.96 8.95
CA VAL A 67 11.93 -3.04 8.87
C VAL A 67 12.58 -4.35 8.42
N LEU A 68 13.50 -4.31 7.45
CA LEU A 68 14.28 -5.47 7.02
C LEU A 68 15.17 -6.00 8.13
N GLU A 69 15.90 -5.14 8.84
CA GLU A 69 16.71 -5.52 9.98
C GLU A 69 15.85 -6.19 11.08
N ARG A 70 14.62 -5.69 11.27
CA ARG A 70 13.73 -6.16 12.34
C ARG A 70 13.02 -7.44 12.04
N PHE A 71 12.47 -7.61 10.84
CA PHE A 71 11.59 -8.73 10.48
C PHE A 71 12.25 -9.74 9.54
N GLY A 72 13.23 -9.35 8.74
CA GLY A 72 13.94 -10.22 7.80
C GLY A 72 13.03 -10.83 6.73
N ALA A 73 11.86 -10.25 6.50
CA ALA A 73 10.88 -10.76 5.54
C ALA A 73 11.17 -10.26 4.11
N PRO A 74 10.90 -11.06 3.07
CA PRO A 74 11.09 -10.67 1.68
C PRO A 74 10.23 -9.45 1.31
N VAL A 75 10.84 -8.54 0.53
CA VAL A 75 10.21 -7.32 0.01
C VAL A 75 9.67 -7.53 -1.39
N TYR A 76 8.50 -6.96 -1.65
CA TYR A 76 7.84 -6.97 -2.94
C TYR A 76 7.50 -5.55 -3.36
N VAL A 77 7.88 -5.18 -4.58
CA VAL A 77 7.75 -3.83 -5.14
C VAL A 77 7.03 -3.89 -6.49
N PRO A 78 6.10 -2.98 -6.81
CA PRO A 78 5.56 -2.89 -8.15
C PRO A 78 6.67 -2.68 -9.19
N GLU A 79 6.68 -3.49 -10.26
CA GLU A 79 7.77 -3.53 -11.25
C GLU A 79 8.14 -2.15 -11.80
N LYS A 80 7.16 -1.32 -12.10
CA LYS A 80 7.41 -0.01 -12.71
C LYS A 80 7.97 1.04 -11.74
N ASP A 81 7.90 0.78 -10.45
CA ASP A 81 8.45 1.65 -9.40
C ASP A 81 9.74 1.09 -8.79
N ALA A 82 10.24 -0.05 -9.28
CA ALA A 82 11.46 -0.67 -8.79
C ALA A 82 12.66 0.30 -8.77
N SER A 83 12.79 1.16 -9.78
CA SER A 83 13.86 2.15 -9.84
C SER A 83 13.78 3.23 -8.75
N LEU A 84 12.59 3.59 -8.29
CA LEU A 84 12.39 4.57 -7.21
C LEU A 84 12.90 4.02 -5.88
N VAL A 85 12.76 2.71 -5.67
CA VAL A 85 13.23 2.02 -4.46
C VAL A 85 14.73 1.71 -4.55
N ALA A 86 15.22 1.31 -5.72
CA ALA A 86 16.63 1.01 -5.93
C ALA A 86 17.53 2.26 -5.88
N SER A 87 17.01 3.40 -6.33
CA SER A 87 17.76 4.66 -6.40
C SER A 87 16.88 5.85 -6.01
N PRO A 88 16.57 6.02 -4.71
CA PRO A 88 15.72 7.09 -4.24
C PRO A 88 16.35 8.46 -4.47
N ASP A 89 15.52 9.49 -4.66
CA ASP A 89 15.96 10.86 -4.89
C ASP A 89 16.69 11.43 -3.66
N PRO A 90 17.94 11.90 -3.80
CA PRO A 90 18.72 12.39 -2.67
C PRO A 90 18.13 13.64 -2.00
N GLY A 91 17.46 14.51 -2.76
CA GLY A 91 16.81 15.70 -2.22
C GLY A 91 15.59 15.35 -1.38
N ALA A 92 14.82 14.34 -1.81
CA ALA A 92 13.71 13.83 -1.03
C ALA A 92 14.18 13.14 0.26
N LEU A 93 15.28 12.38 0.20
CA LEU A 93 15.91 11.76 1.38
C LEU A 93 16.30 12.80 2.43
N GLU A 94 16.99 13.86 2.00
CA GLU A 94 17.43 14.95 2.88
C GLU A 94 16.23 15.69 3.48
N TRP A 95 15.24 16.01 2.64
CA TRP A 95 14.04 16.73 3.09
C TRP A 95 13.20 15.93 4.07
N MET A 96 13.06 14.61 3.85
CA MET A 96 12.27 13.73 4.72
C MET A 96 13.08 13.18 5.92
N GLY A 97 14.40 13.33 5.91
CA GLY A 97 15.28 12.86 6.99
C GLY A 97 15.45 11.34 7.03
N TYR A 98 15.31 10.65 5.89
CA TYR A 98 15.59 9.22 5.81
C TYR A 98 17.05 8.91 5.53
N ASP A 99 17.60 7.90 6.22
CA ASP A 99 18.87 7.27 5.89
C ASP A 99 18.64 5.98 5.10
N PHE A 100 18.16 6.15 3.87
CA PHE A 100 17.85 5.04 2.95
C PHE A 100 18.67 5.21 1.67
N LYS A 101 19.57 4.30 1.38
CA LYS A 101 20.46 4.37 0.20
C LYS A 101 19.89 3.66 -1.03
N GLY A 102 18.65 3.20 -0.96
CA GLY A 102 18.07 2.29 -1.93
C GLY A 102 18.46 0.83 -1.68
N THR A 103 17.75 -0.07 -2.32
CA THR A 103 18.03 -1.50 -2.30
C THR A 103 17.54 -2.14 -3.59
N ASP A 104 18.24 -3.18 -4.05
CA ASP A 104 17.81 -4.10 -5.14
C ASP A 104 17.35 -5.45 -4.57
N ASP A 105 17.37 -5.61 -3.25
CA ASP A 105 16.96 -6.85 -2.59
C ASP A 105 15.44 -6.90 -2.41
N PHE A 106 14.74 -7.06 -3.53
CA PHE A 106 13.29 -7.24 -3.60
C PHE A 106 12.87 -8.07 -4.81
N SER A 107 11.66 -8.59 -4.78
CA SER A 107 10.96 -9.17 -5.93
C SER A 107 9.98 -8.15 -6.52
N THR A 108 9.82 -8.15 -7.85
CA THR A 108 8.87 -7.26 -8.50
C THR A 108 7.50 -7.93 -8.66
N LEU A 109 6.44 -7.11 -8.61
CA LEU A 109 5.05 -7.51 -8.80
C LEU A 109 4.43 -6.83 -10.02
N ARG A 110 3.50 -7.55 -10.67
CA ARG A 110 2.71 -7.10 -11.81
C ARG A 110 1.22 -7.25 -11.55
N ASP A 111 0.42 -6.61 -12.40
CA ASP A 111 -1.05 -6.76 -12.34
C ASP A 111 -1.47 -8.22 -12.43
N GLY A 112 -2.33 -8.64 -11.51
CA GLY A 112 -2.85 -10.00 -11.43
C GLY A 112 -1.96 -11.00 -10.70
N ASP A 113 -0.74 -10.63 -10.29
CA ASP A 113 0.08 -11.50 -9.44
C ASP A 113 -0.62 -11.77 -8.10
N VAL A 114 -0.39 -12.96 -7.57
CA VAL A 114 -1.00 -13.42 -6.33
C VAL A 114 0.07 -13.86 -5.35
N LEU A 115 0.01 -13.33 -4.15
CA LEU A 115 0.83 -13.75 -3.02
C LEU A 115 -0.03 -14.48 -1.98
N GLU A 116 0.47 -15.58 -1.48
CA GLU A 116 -0.13 -16.27 -0.34
C GLU A 116 0.58 -15.85 0.95
N VAL A 117 -0.19 -15.47 1.98
CA VAL A 117 0.30 -15.11 3.31
C VAL A 117 -0.62 -15.75 4.33
N GLY A 118 -0.15 -16.78 5.02
CA GLY A 118 -1.02 -17.58 5.87
C GLY A 118 -2.19 -18.17 5.10
N SER A 119 -3.41 -17.90 5.55
CA SER A 119 -4.66 -18.25 4.86
C SER A 119 -5.14 -17.17 3.87
N MET A 120 -4.46 -16.04 3.82
CA MET A 120 -4.83 -14.92 2.96
C MET A 120 -4.27 -15.07 1.54
N LYS A 121 -5.10 -14.74 0.55
CA LYS A 121 -4.72 -14.52 -0.83
C LYS A 121 -4.64 -13.03 -1.10
N VAL A 122 -3.48 -12.52 -1.50
CA VAL A 122 -3.25 -11.10 -1.79
C VAL A 122 -3.05 -10.93 -3.29
N THR A 123 -4.04 -10.36 -3.97
CA THR A 123 -4.01 -10.11 -5.41
C THR A 123 -3.53 -8.69 -5.69
N VAL A 124 -2.58 -8.55 -6.61
CA VAL A 124 -2.06 -7.26 -7.07
C VAL A 124 -3.01 -6.67 -8.11
N LEU A 125 -3.48 -5.47 -7.85
CA LEU A 125 -4.26 -4.67 -8.80
C LEU A 125 -3.41 -3.46 -9.20
N ALA A 126 -2.78 -3.47 -10.36
CA ALA A 126 -2.07 -2.30 -10.84
C ALA A 126 -3.05 -1.14 -11.04
N THR A 127 -2.75 -0.01 -10.40
CA THR A 127 -3.56 1.22 -10.42
C THR A 127 -2.66 2.43 -10.67
N PRO A 128 -2.00 2.49 -11.86
CA PRO A 128 -1.10 3.59 -12.19
C PRO A 128 -1.81 4.93 -12.25
N GLY A 129 -1.04 6.00 -12.04
CA GLY A 129 -1.52 7.38 -12.13
C GLY A 129 -0.89 8.28 -11.09
N HIS A 130 -0.83 7.89 -9.83
CA HIS A 130 -0.02 8.59 -8.83
C HIS A 130 1.49 8.37 -9.09
N THR A 131 1.86 7.11 -9.33
CA THR A 131 3.13 6.70 -9.95
C THR A 131 2.86 5.72 -11.08
N PRO A 132 3.85 5.45 -11.96
CA PRO A 132 3.70 4.42 -13.01
C PRO A 132 3.48 3.00 -12.45
N GLY A 133 4.00 2.72 -11.25
CA GLY A 133 3.90 1.42 -10.59
C GLY A 133 2.84 1.32 -9.52
N SER A 134 2.12 2.39 -9.19
CA SER A 134 1.08 2.36 -8.15
C SER A 134 0.19 1.13 -8.27
N SER A 135 -0.01 0.45 -7.16
CA SER A 135 -0.77 -0.80 -7.09
C SER A 135 -1.59 -0.85 -5.81
N CYS A 136 -2.79 -1.37 -5.91
CA CYS A 136 -3.58 -1.76 -4.76
C CYS A 136 -3.39 -3.25 -4.47
N TYR A 137 -3.56 -3.65 -3.23
CA TYR A 137 -3.54 -5.05 -2.82
C TYR A 137 -4.91 -5.47 -2.28
N LEU A 138 -5.58 -6.37 -3.00
CA LEU A 138 -6.81 -6.99 -2.55
C LEU A 138 -6.46 -8.24 -1.73
N ALA A 139 -6.57 -8.13 -0.41
CA ALA A 139 -6.38 -9.26 0.49
C ALA A 139 -7.73 -9.92 0.76
N GLU A 140 -7.82 -11.23 0.53
CA GLU A 140 -9.02 -12.04 0.64
C GLU A 140 -8.78 -13.25 1.53
N GLU A 141 -9.74 -13.56 2.36
CA GLU A 141 -9.81 -14.74 3.21
C GLU A 141 -11.27 -15.16 3.34
N GLU A 142 -11.56 -16.37 3.82
CA GLU A 142 -12.94 -16.86 4.06
C GLU A 142 -13.76 -15.88 4.93
N SER A 143 -13.12 -15.22 5.89
CA SER A 143 -13.74 -14.26 6.81
C SER A 143 -14.05 -12.88 6.20
N GLY A 144 -13.56 -12.55 5.00
CA GLY A 144 -13.78 -11.26 4.35
C GLY A 144 -12.64 -10.79 3.47
N SER A 145 -12.70 -9.52 3.05
CA SER A 145 -11.71 -8.90 2.18
C SER A 145 -11.38 -7.47 2.59
N LEU A 146 -10.17 -7.02 2.25
CA LEU A 146 -9.63 -5.67 2.47
C LEU A 146 -8.91 -5.20 1.20
N LEU A 147 -8.99 -3.91 0.90
CA LEU A 147 -8.23 -3.27 -0.17
C LEU A 147 -7.22 -2.27 0.43
N LEU A 148 -5.93 -2.56 0.33
CA LEU A 148 -4.89 -1.58 0.59
C LEU A 148 -4.71 -0.76 -0.69
N SER A 149 -5.10 0.52 -0.67
CA SER A 149 -5.15 1.34 -1.88
C SER A 149 -3.90 2.20 -2.10
N GLY A 150 -2.96 2.21 -1.16
CA GLY A 150 -1.83 3.14 -1.22
C GLY A 150 -2.32 4.55 -1.53
N ASP A 151 -1.66 5.19 -2.47
CA ASP A 151 -1.98 6.55 -2.90
C ASP A 151 -2.82 6.60 -4.19
N THR A 152 -3.64 5.57 -4.42
CA THR A 152 -4.62 5.57 -5.51
C THR A 152 -5.95 6.20 -5.07
N LEU A 153 -6.55 5.70 -3.99
CA LEU A 153 -7.87 6.12 -3.50
C LEU A 153 -7.82 6.44 -2.02
N PHE A 154 -8.26 7.64 -1.65
CA PHE A 154 -8.40 8.12 -0.28
C PHE A 154 -9.85 8.41 0.08
N ALA A 155 -10.13 8.61 1.36
CA ALA A 155 -11.42 9.10 1.80
C ALA A 155 -11.71 10.50 1.23
N ARG A 156 -12.64 10.57 0.27
CA ARG A 156 -13.05 11.78 -0.46
C ARG A 156 -11.94 12.44 -1.28
N SER A 157 -10.92 11.70 -1.68
CA SER A 157 -9.82 12.20 -2.50
C SER A 157 -9.17 11.06 -3.28
N VAL A 158 -8.22 11.42 -4.13
CA VAL A 158 -7.36 10.49 -4.87
C VAL A 158 -5.91 10.96 -4.78
N GLY A 159 -4.98 10.11 -5.16
CA GLY A 159 -3.55 10.46 -5.21
C GLY A 159 -3.30 11.64 -6.16
N ARG A 160 -2.31 12.47 -5.84
CA ARG A 160 -1.84 13.53 -6.72
C ARG A 160 -1.12 12.95 -7.93
N THR A 161 -1.18 13.67 -9.05
CA THR A 161 -0.59 13.24 -10.33
C THR A 161 0.39 14.26 -10.91
N ASP A 162 0.78 15.26 -10.13
CA ASP A 162 1.65 16.38 -10.53
C ASP A 162 3.13 16.14 -10.19
N LEU A 163 3.47 14.99 -9.59
CA LEU A 163 4.84 14.56 -9.34
C LEU A 163 5.41 13.83 -10.58
N PRO A 164 6.75 13.69 -10.68
CA PRO A 164 7.36 12.96 -11.78
C PRO A 164 6.80 11.54 -11.94
N GLY A 165 6.31 11.23 -13.14
CA GLY A 165 5.66 9.94 -13.45
C GLY A 165 4.17 9.90 -13.19
N GLY A 166 3.58 10.97 -12.61
CA GLY A 166 2.14 11.08 -12.42
C GLY A 166 1.38 11.29 -13.74
N ASP A 167 0.17 10.71 -13.84
CA ASP A 167 -0.69 10.74 -15.02
C ASP A 167 -2.17 10.72 -14.59
N PRO A 168 -2.90 11.86 -14.75
CA PRO A 168 -4.29 11.95 -14.32
C PRO A 168 -5.23 11.03 -15.10
N ASP A 169 -5.00 10.84 -16.41
CA ASP A 169 -5.84 9.97 -17.25
C ASP A 169 -5.68 8.49 -16.85
N MET A 170 -4.47 8.11 -16.43
CA MET A 170 -4.23 6.78 -15.90
C MET A 170 -4.86 6.59 -14.52
N LEU A 171 -4.83 7.62 -13.67
CA LEU A 171 -5.48 7.57 -12.37
C LEU A 171 -7.00 7.38 -12.50
N ASP A 172 -7.64 8.12 -13.40
CA ASP A 172 -9.08 8.00 -13.65
C ASP A 172 -9.45 6.57 -14.07
N ARG A 173 -8.66 5.96 -14.97
CA ARG A 173 -8.83 4.54 -15.36
C ARG A 173 -8.62 3.59 -14.19
N SER A 174 -7.68 3.90 -13.31
CA SER A 174 -7.43 3.11 -12.10
C SER A 174 -8.60 3.19 -11.13
N ILE A 175 -9.19 4.37 -10.93
CA ILE A 175 -10.41 4.51 -10.12
C ILE A 175 -11.59 3.76 -10.74
N LEU A 176 -11.76 3.82 -12.08
CA LEU A 176 -12.77 3.01 -12.79
C LEU A 176 -12.58 1.50 -12.56
N LYS A 177 -11.35 1.02 -12.53
CA LYS A 177 -11.03 -0.38 -12.20
C LYS A 177 -11.49 -0.72 -10.76
N LEU A 178 -11.22 0.15 -9.80
CA LEU A 178 -11.65 -0.02 -8.41
C LEU A 178 -13.18 0.09 -8.26
N ALA A 179 -13.83 0.86 -9.11
CA ALA A 179 -15.30 1.00 -9.11
C ALA A 179 -16.05 -0.30 -9.43
N ALA A 180 -15.40 -1.30 -9.99
CA ALA A 180 -15.97 -2.63 -10.21
C ALA A 180 -16.00 -3.48 -8.92
N LEU A 181 -15.34 -3.04 -7.84
CA LEU A 181 -15.29 -3.76 -6.57
C LEU A 181 -16.58 -3.53 -5.74
N PRO A 182 -16.92 -4.47 -4.82
CA PRO A 182 -18.13 -4.37 -4.02
C PRO A 182 -18.15 -3.13 -3.11
N ASP A 183 -19.30 -2.48 -2.97
CA ASP A 183 -19.50 -1.29 -2.14
C ASP A 183 -19.08 -1.46 -0.68
N GLY A 184 -19.28 -2.65 -0.11
CA GLY A 184 -18.91 -2.97 1.26
C GLY A 184 -17.43 -3.23 1.49
N LEU A 185 -16.60 -3.24 0.44
CA LEU A 185 -15.17 -3.50 0.57
C LEU A 185 -14.47 -2.36 1.33
N GLN A 186 -13.84 -2.72 2.45
CA GLN A 186 -13.04 -1.81 3.27
C GLN A 186 -11.79 -1.36 2.50
N VAL A 187 -11.54 -0.05 2.46
CA VAL A 187 -10.37 0.56 1.81
C VAL A 187 -9.43 1.13 2.88
N LEU A 188 -8.18 0.71 2.80
CA LEU A 188 -7.07 1.08 3.67
C LEU A 188 -6.08 1.96 2.87
N PRO A 189 -6.21 3.29 2.92
CA PRO A 189 -5.40 4.19 2.09
C PRO A 189 -4.01 4.47 2.69
N GLY A 190 -3.06 4.88 1.85
CA GLY A 190 -1.71 5.31 2.28
C GLY A 190 -1.73 6.52 3.19
N HIS A 191 -2.71 7.41 3.07
CA HIS A 191 -2.87 8.58 3.92
C HIS A 191 -4.32 8.77 4.37
N GLY A 192 -4.48 9.42 5.53
CA GLY A 192 -5.79 9.79 6.07
C GLY A 192 -6.60 8.63 6.66
N PRO A 193 -7.91 8.79 6.78
CA PRO A 193 -8.79 7.78 7.37
C PRO A 193 -9.16 6.68 6.37
N GLU A 194 -9.53 5.54 6.90
CA GLU A 194 -10.11 4.41 6.18
C GLU A 194 -11.49 4.78 5.60
N THR A 195 -11.89 4.06 4.56
CA THR A 195 -13.18 4.25 3.88
C THR A 195 -13.71 2.94 3.28
N THR A 196 -14.71 3.00 2.41
CA THR A 196 -15.21 1.87 1.63
C THR A 196 -15.44 2.27 0.18
N ILE A 197 -15.43 1.32 -0.75
CA ILE A 197 -15.71 1.58 -2.17
C ILE A 197 -17.06 2.31 -2.32
N GLY A 198 -18.11 1.87 -1.61
CA GLY A 198 -19.43 2.49 -1.69
C GLY A 198 -19.51 3.90 -1.11
N ALA A 199 -18.71 4.21 -0.09
CA ALA A 199 -18.62 5.57 0.44
C ALA A 199 -17.96 6.52 -0.59
N GLU A 200 -16.89 6.06 -1.22
CA GLU A 200 -16.19 6.84 -2.22
C GLU A 200 -17.00 7.01 -3.51
N ARG A 201 -17.71 5.97 -3.96
CA ARG A 201 -18.65 6.06 -5.08
C ARG A 201 -19.70 7.16 -4.89
N LYS A 202 -20.12 7.39 -3.64
CA LYS A 202 -21.18 8.37 -3.32
C LYS A 202 -20.66 9.77 -3.05
N HIS A 203 -19.44 9.90 -2.52
CA HIS A 203 -19.01 11.13 -1.88
C HIS A 203 -17.65 11.65 -2.35
N ASN A 204 -16.91 10.87 -3.14
CA ASN A 204 -15.61 11.29 -3.65
C ASN A 204 -15.80 12.19 -4.86
N PRO A 205 -15.36 13.47 -4.81
CA PRO A 205 -15.52 14.40 -5.93
C PRO A 205 -14.67 14.05 -7.15
N PHE A 206 -13.71 13.13 -7.00
CA PHE A 206 -12.85 12.62 -8.08
C PHE A 206 -13.32 11.26 -8.61
N TRP A 207 -14.50 10.79 -8.17
CA TRP A 207 -15.04 9.54 -8.69
C TRP A 207 -15.48 9.72 -10.14
N PRO A 208 -14.99 8.91 -11.10
CA PRO A 208 -15.26 9.12 -12.51
C PRO A 208 -16.74 9.01 -12.86
N ASP A 209 -17.23 9.90 -13.73
CA ASP A 209 -18.58 9.82 -14.30
C ASP A 209 -18.76 8.50 -15.05
N GLY A 210 -19.91 7.83 -14.82
CA GLY A 210 -20.23 6.54 -15.42
C GLY A 210 -19.76 5.30 -14.62
N ALA A 211 -19.06 5.47 -13.50
CA ALA A 211 -18.71 4.41 -12.56
C ALA A 211 -19.83 4.12 -11.54
N THR A 212 -21.02 4.65 -11.74
CA THR A 212 -22.20 4.29 -10.93
C THR A 212 -22.80 3.00 -11.47
N THR A 213 -22.81 1.93 -10.67
CA THR A 213 -23.66 0.77 -10.93
C THR A 213 -25.13 1.17 -10.77
N GLU A 214 -25.93 1.01 -11.84
CA GLU A 214 -27.39 1.04 -11.75
C GLU A 214 -27.93 -0.01 -10.77
#